data_5803fd9dbc2d886770277754a6cbdb83
#
_entry.id   5803fd9dbc2d886770277754a6cbdb83
#
_cell.length_a   1.000
_cell.length_b   1.000
_cell.length_c   1.000
_cell.angle_alpha   90.00
_cell.angle_beta   90.00
_cell.angle_gamma   90.00
#
_symmetry.space_group_name_H-M   'P 1'
#
loop_
_entity.id
_entity.type
_entity.pdbx_description
1 polymer ?
#
loop_
_entity_poly.entity_id
_entity_poly.type
_entity_poly.pdbx_seq_one_letter_code
_entity_poly.pdbx_strand_id
1 'polypeptide(L)'
;MSASNSKLMDKAKKDHHIMVLKNYGDMSNSDKRKCYRIYNLFNFIDMGAGTEPILYKLKVPRKEREADYVEPAHDLETLQRYAVWEELFNLIHQLHVENNHCRLDKLYALLKVNYSNIGEKVVKHFLKDCTMCNTTLPRVTARAGHK
;
A
#
# COMPACT_ATOMS: atom_id res chain seq x y z
N MET A 1 -12.04 -14.23 -5.52
CA MET A 1 -11.05 -13.23 -5.23
C MET A 1 -10.01 -13.77 -4.29
N SER A 2 -8.76 -13.63 -4.62
CA SER A 2 -7.73 -14.15 -3.74
C SER A 2 -7.56 -13.27 -2.50
N ALA A 3 -7.02 -13.85 -1.43
CA ALA A 3 -6.77 -13.11 -0.18
C ALA A 3 -5.86 -11.90 -0.40
N SER A 4 -4.96 -11.97 -1.38
CA SER A 4 -4.06 -10.86 -1.66
C SER A 4 -4.80 -9.63 -2.15
N ASN A 5 -5.96 -9.82 -2.80
CA ASN A 5 -6.73 -8.69 -3.29
C ASN A 5 -7.50 -7.97 -2.19
N SER A 6 -7.73 -8.63 -1.05
CA SER A 6 -8.45 -8.00 0.05
C SER A 6 -7.69 -6.84 0.67
N LYS A 7 -6.38 -6.77 0.45
CA LYS A 7 -5.56 -5.69 0.97
C LYS A 7 -5.53 -4.48 0.04
N LEU A 8 -5.89 -4.66 -1.22
CA LEU A 8 -5.89 -3.55 -2.16
C LEU A 8 -7.07 -2.63 -1.88
N MET A 9 -6.85 -1.36 -2.11
CA MET A 9 -7.79 -0.33 -1.73
C MET A 9 -7.98 0.64 -2.90
N ASP A 10 -9.20 0.98 -3.22
CA ASP A 10 -9.43 2.03 -4.21
C ASP A 10 -9.43 3.40 -3.54
N LYS A 11 -9.41 4.45 -4.34
CA LYS A 11 -9.35 5.81 -3.80
C LYS A 11 -10.59 6.15 -2.97
N ALA A 12 -11.75 5.67 -3.38
CA ALA A 12 -12.98 5.92 -2.63
C ALA A 12 -12.91 5.32 -1.24
N LYS A 13 -12.35 4.13 -1.13
CA LYS A 13 -12.18 3.46 0.16
C LYS A 13 -11.16 4.18 1.02
N LYS A 14 -10.06 4.64 0.43
CA LYS A 14 -9.06 5.43 1.15
C LYS A 14 -9.68 6.72 1.68
N ASP A 15 -10.43 7.43 0.84
CA ASP A 15 -11.08 8.68 1.24
C ASP A 15 -12.08 8.43 2.37
N HIS A 16 -12.79 7.32 2.32
CA HIS A 16 -13.72 6.93 3.38
C HIS A 16 -12.97 6.68 4.70
N HIS A 17 -11.86 5.96 4.65
CA HIS A 17 -11.04 5.71 5.84
C HIS A 17 -10.56 7.01 6.47
N ILE A 18 -10.09 7.93 5.64
CA ILE A 18 -9.60 9.22 6.14
C ILE A 18 -10.74 10.04 6.73
N MET A 19 -11.90 10.05 6.08
CA MET A 19 -13.07 10.75 6.59
C MET A 19 -13.47 10.19 7.96
N VAL A 20 -13.48 8.88 8.12
CA VAL A 20 -13.79 8.23 9.38
C VAL A 20 -12.79 8.67 10.45
N LEU A 21 -11.49 8.67 10.13
CA LEU A 21 -10.46 9.04 11.09
C LEU A 21 -10.56 10.50 11.52
N LYS A 22 -10.93 11.39 10.60
CA LYS A 22 -11.09 12.80 10.93
C LYS A 22 -12.29 13.07 11.83
N ASN A 23 -13.36 12.31 11.67
CA ASN A 23 -14.65 12.61 12.31
C ASN A 23 -15.08 11.60 13.36
N TYR A 24 -14.26 10.62 13.67
CA TYR A 24 -14.65 9.53 14.57
C TYR A 24 -15.16 10.05 15.91
N GLY A 25 -14.50 11.03 16.49
CA GLY A 25 -14.89 11.56 17.79
C GLY A 25 -16.27 12.20 17.81
N ASP A 26 -16.73 12.70 16.65
CA ASP A 26 -18.02 13.37 16.53
C ASP A 26 -19.15 12.43 16.10
N MET A 27 -18.86 11.16 15.87
CA MET A 27 -19.84 10.20 15.41
C MET A 27 -20.78 9.74 16.53
N SER A 28 -21.99 9.30 16.15
CA SER A 28 -22.90 8.64 17.07
C SER A 28 -22.31 7.29 17.50
N ASN A 29 -22.81 6.74 18.59
CA ASN A 29 -22.34 5.43 19.07
C ASN A 29 -22.55 4.34 18.02
N SER A 30 -23.66 4.41 17.28
CA SER A 30 -23.95 3.46 16.23
C SER A 30 -22.91 3.53 15.12
N ASP A 31 -22.58 4.74 14.66
CA ASP A 31 -21.59 4.94 13.62
C ASP A 31 -20.19 4.57 14.10
N LYS A 32 -19.86 4.87 15.35
CA LYS A 32 -18.57 4.48 15.92
C LYS A 32 -18.38 2.96 15.88
N ARG A 33 -19.44 2.20 16.18
CA ARG A 33 -19.34 0.75 16.11
C ARG A 33 -19.07 0.25 14.70
N LYS A 34 -19.72 0.85 13.70
CA LYS A 34 -19.52 0.48 12.31
C LYS A 34 -18.12 0.82 11.82
N CYS A 35 -17.55 1.90 12.32
CA CYS A 35 -16.27 2.40 11.86
C CYS A 35 -15.11 2.05 12.80
N TYR A 36 -15.38 1.30 13.85
CA TYR A 36 -14.38 1.03 14.88
C TYR A 36 -13.13 0.35 14.34
N ARG A 37 -13.30 -0.57 13.41
CA ARG A 37 -12.15 -1.29 12.85
C ARG A 37 -11.18 -0.34 12.16
N ILE A 38 -11.70 0.62 11.41
CA ILE A 38 -10.87 1.62 10.74
C ILE A 38 -10.14 2.46 11.79
N TYR A 39 -10.87 2.96 12.76
CA TYR A 39 -10.28 3.77 13.82
C TYR A 39 -9.22 3.02 14.61
N ASN A 40 -9.46 1.75 14.90
CA ASN A 40 -8.55 0.94 15.71
C ASN A 40 -7.26 0.59 14.98
N LEU A 41 -7.31 0.42 13.65
CA LEU A 41 -6.18 -0.12 12.87
C LEU A 41 -5.43 0.91 12.03
N PHE A 42 -6.01 2.07 11.75
CA PHE A 42 -5.43 3.03 10.81
C PHE A 42 -5.25 4.41 11.39
N ASN A 43 -4.37 5.16 10.78
CA ASN A 43 -4.25 6.59 10.99
C ASN A 43 -3.80 7.24 9.69
N PHE A 44 -3.78 8.56 9.64
CA PHE A 44 -3.34 9.28 8.45
C PHE A 44 -2.46 10.45 8.83
N ILE A 45 -1.65 10.90 7.87
CA ILE A 45 -0.81 12.09 8.04
C ILE A 45 -1.29 13.12 7.03
N ASP A 46 -1.67 14.28 7.51
CA ASP A 46 -2.08 15.39 6.65
C ASP A 46 -0.84 16.08 6.11
N MET A 47 -0.71 16.09 4.79
CA MET A 47 0.48 16.65 4.13
C MET A 47 0.29 18.10 3.67
N GLY A 48 -0.83 18.71 4.06
CA GLY A 48 -1.12 20.09 3.70
C GLY A 48 -2.05 20.22 2.51
N ALA A 49 -2.46 21.46 2.25
CA ALA A 49 -3.41 21.75 1.18
C ALA A 49 -2.83 21.34 -0.18
N GLY A 50 -3.66 20.71 -1.00
CA GLY A 50 -3.26 20.30 -2.34
C GLY A 50 -2.46 19.03 -2.40
N THR A 51 -2.18 18.39 -1.28
CA THR A 51 -1.43 17.13 -1.23
C THR A 51 -2.31 16.05 -0.61
N GLU A 52 -2.28 14.87 -1.21
CA GLU A 52 -3.05 13.73 -0.68
C GLU A 52 -2.52 13.32 0.69
N PRO A 53 -3.40 13.09 1.66
CA PRO A 53 -2.94 12.58 2.95
C PRO A 53 -2.43 11.15 2.82
N ILE A 54 -1.54 10.79 3.72
CA ILE A 54 -0.96 9.46 3.74
C ILE A 54 -1.74 8.59 4.73
N LEU A 55 -2.36 7.53 4.24
CA LEU A 55 -3.03 6.54 5.08
C LEU A 55 -2.05 5.44 5.41
N TYR A 56 -1.99 5.03 6.67
CA TYR A 56 -1.11 3.95 7.07
C TYR A 56 -1.76 3.10 8.16
N LYS A 57 -1.32 1.85 8.27
CA LYS A 57 -1.81 0.94 9.30
C LYS A 57 -0.97 1.09 10.55
N LEU A 58 -1.64 1.16 11.71
CA LEU A 58 -0.94 1.28 12.99
C LEU A 58 -0.22 -0.03 13.32
N LYS A 59 0.99 0.09 13.86
CA LYS A 59 1.73 -1.09 14.32
C LYS A 59 1.10 -1.67 15.59
N VAL A 60 0.59 -0.79 16.46
CA VAL A 60 -0.12 -1.20 17.67
C VAL A 60 -1.53 -0.65 17.55
N PRO A 61 -2.55 -1.52 17.40
CA PRO A 61 -3.94 -1.06 17.33
C PRO A 61 -4.31 -0.23 18.56
N ARG A 62 -5.17 0.77 18.38
CA ARG A 62 -5.51 1.69 19.48
C ARG A 62 -6.07 0.95 20.70
N LYS A 63 -6.85 -0.10 20.45
CA LYS A 63 -7.42 -0.91 21.51
C LYS A 63 -6.36 -1.57 22.40
N GLU A 64 -5.19 -1.87 21.82
CA GLU A 64 -4.13 -2.59 22.52
C GLU A 64 -3.11 -1.66 23.16
N ARG A 65 -3.24 -0.36 22.98
CA ARG A 65 -2.30 0.62 23.53
C ARG A 65 -2.52 0.78 25.02
N GLU A 66 -1.41 0.81 25.76
CA GLU A 66 -1.47 1.11 27.19
C GLU A 66 -1.55 2.61 27.38
N ALA A 67 -1.93 3.02 28.60
CA ALA A 67 -2.17 4.43 28.91
C ALA A 67 -0.93 5.30 28.67
N ASP A 68 0.25 4.73 28.84
CA ASP A 68 1.52 5.45 28.68
C ASP A 68 2.13 5.28 27.29
N TYR A 69 1.39 4.69 26.36
CA TYR A 69 1.89 4.49 25.00
C TYR A 69 2.20 5.82 24.33
N VAL A 70 3.37 5.92 23.73
CA VAL A 70 3.78 7.08 22.97
C VAL A 70 4.00 6.63 21.52
N GLU A 71 3.32 7.31 20.59
CA GLU A 71 3.48 7.03 19.16
C GLU A 71 4.89 7.43 18.73
N PRO A 72 5.66 6.52 18.10
CA PRO A 72 7.00 6.90 17.60
C PRO A 72 6.88 7.96 16.51
N ALA A 73 7.91 8.80 16.42
CA ALA A 73 7.96 9.77 15.33
C ALA A 73 8.01 9.06 13.99
N HIS A 74 7.33 9.62 13.00
CA HIS A 74 7.28 9.01 11.67
C HIS A 74 8.43 9.51 10.80
N ASP A 75 9.14 8.57 10.19
CA ASP A 75 10.11 8.86 9.15
C ASP A 75 9.38 8.60 7.83
N LEU A 76 9.10 9.65 7.08
CA LEU A 76 8.33 9.54 5.85
C LEU A 76 9.02 8.68 4.78
N GLU A 77 10.33 8.55 4.85
CA GLU A 77 11.07 7.72 3.91
C GLU A 77 10.86 6.22 4.16
N THR A 78 10.62 5.83 5.39
CA THR A 78 10.45 4.43 5.75
C THR A 78 9.03 4.07 6.17
N LEU A 79 8.13 5.07 6.23
CA LEU A 79 6.75 4.83 6.61
C LEU A 79 6.05 3.96 5.59
N GLN A 80 5.48 2.86 6.05
CA GLN A 80 4.72 1.96 5.18
C GLN A 80 3.28 2.46 5.08
N ARG A 81 2.97 3.09 3.96
CA ARG A 81 1.64 3.66 3.69
C ARG A 81 0.78 2.68 2.90
N TYR A 82 -0.49 2.99 2.78
CA TYR A 82 -1.40 2.23 1.95
C TYR A 82 -1.48 2.86 0.57
N ALA A 83 -1.22 2.07 -0.46
CA ALA A 83 -1.40 2.50 -1.84
C ALA A 83 -2.84 2.29 -2.27
N VAL A 84 -3.33 3.15 -3.14
CA VAL A 84 -4.65 2.98 -3.75
C VAL A 84 -4.48 2.32 -5.11
N TRP A 85 -5.49 1.56 -5.50
CA TRP A 85 -5.48 0.81 -6.75
C TRP A 85 -5.20 1.71 -7.96
N GLU A 86 -5.79 2.91 -7.97
CA GLU A 86 -5.66 3.84 -9.10
C GLU A 86 -4.24 4.38 -9.29
N GLU A 87 -3.43 4.37 -8.23
CA GLU A 87 -2.04 4.84 -8.31
C GLU A 87 -1.06 3.70 -8.50
N LEU A 88 -1.53 2.48 -8.33
CA LEU A 88 -0.66 1.31 -8.23
C LEU A 88 0.15 1.07 -9.49
N PHE A 89 -0.49 1.16 -10.65
CA PHE A 89 0.18 0.92 -11.92
C PHE A 89 1.33 1.89 -12.14
N ASN A 90 1.07 3.18 -11.95
CA ASN A 90 2.09 4.20 -12.14
C ASN A 90 3.24 4.05 -11.16
N LEU A 91 2.92 3.71 -9.93
CA LEU A 91 3.91 3.51 -8.88
C LEU A 91 4.84 2.35 -9.20
N ILE A 92 4.28 1.21 -9.55
CA ILE A 92 5.07 0.02 -9.87
C ILE A 92 5.85 0.25 -11.16
N HIS A 93 5.22 0.86 -12.15
CA HIS A 93 5.87 1.16 -13.42
C HIS A 93 7.09 2.07 -13.24
N GLN A 94 6.92 3.12 -12.47
CA GLN A 94 8.00 4.05 -12.20
C GLN A 94 9.21 3.36 -11.57
N LEU A 95 8.97 2.57 -10.52
CA LEU A 95 10.06 1.86 -9.85
C LEU A 95 10.72 0.82 -10.75
N HIS A 96 9.90 0.15 -11.56
CA HIS A 96 10.40 -0.87 -12.47
C HIS A 96 11.35 -0.26 -13.51
N VAL A 97 10.95 0.85 -14.11
CA VAL A 97 11.75 1.54 -15.12
C VAL A 97 12.98 2.19 -14.51
N GLU A 98 12.84 2.86 -13.38
CA GLU A 98 13.97 3.53 -12.71
C GLU A 98 15.06 2.54 -12.28
N ASN A 99 14.69 1.29 -12.10
CA ASN A 99 15.63 0.26 -11.69
C ASN A 99 15.94 -0.71 -12.83
N ASN A 100 15.90 -0.20 -14.07
CA ASN A 100 16.30 -0.93 -15.28
C ASN A 100 15.50 -2.20 -15.51
N HIS A 101 14.17 -2.10 -15.37
CA HIS A 101 13.26 -3.23 -15.53
C HIS A 101 13.63 -4.39 -14.61
N CYS A 102 13.84 -4.08 -13.33
CA CYS A 102 14.24 -5.06 -12.35
C CYS A 102 13.22 -6.18 -12.20
N ARG A 103 13.71 -7.30 -11.70
CA ARG A 103 12.88 -8.49 -11.52
C ARG A 103 11.99 -8.39 -10.30
N LEU A 104 11.12 -9.38 -10.16
CA LEU A 104 10.11 -9.44 -9.10
C LEU A 104 10.70 -9.22 -7.71
N ASP A 105 11.76 -9.93 -7.37
CA ASP A 105 12.31 -9.87 -6.01
C ASP A 105 12.76 -8.46 -5.63
N LYS A 106 13.47 -7.81 -6.54
CA LYS A 106 13.95 -6.46 -6.29
C LYS A 106 12.81 -5.46 -6.27
N LEU A 107 11.89 -5.56 -7.22
CA LEU A 107 10.76 -4.64 -7.31
C LEU A 107 9.86 -4.76 -6.08
N TYR A 108 9.57 -5.97 -5.65
CA TYR A 108 8.77 -6.20 -4.46
C TYR A 108 9.46 -5.65 -3.21
N ALA A 109 10.76 -5.87 -3.08
CA ALA A 109 11.52 -5.34 -1.95
C ALA A 109 11.48 -3.82 -1.89
N LEU A 110 11.59 -3.15 -3.05
CA LEU A 110 11.50 -1.70 -3.12
C LEU A 110 10.12 -1.18 -2.71
N LEU A 111 9.08 -1.87 -3.14
CA LEU A 111 7.72 -1.48 -2.80
C LEU A 111 7.42 -1.68 -1.31
N LYS A 112 7.94 -2.73 -0.71
CA LYS A 112 7.69 -3.02 0.70
C LYS A 112 8.28 -1.99 1.64
N VAL A 113 9.28 -1.25 1.21
CA VAL A 113 9.86 -0.21 2.05
C VAL A 113 8.81 0.84 2.40
N ASN A 114 7.98 1.23 1.44
CA ASN A 114 7.04 2.32 1.63
C ASN A 114 5.56 1.94 1.60
N TYR A 115 5.23 0.69 1.29
CA TYR A 115 3.83 0.28 1.16
C TYR A 115 3.57 -1.03 1.88
N SER A 116 2.50 -1.08 2.66
CA SER A 116 2.17 -2.27 3.45
C SER A 116 1.11 -3.15 2.80
N ASN A 117 0.38 -2.65 1.82
CA ASN A 117 -0.74 -3.38 1.24
C ASN A 117 -0.49 -3.89 -0.18
N ILE A 118 0.74 -3.84 -0.67
CA ILE A 118 1.08 -4.37 -1.98
C ILE A 118 1.68 -5.76 -1.81
N GLY A 119 1.00 -6.77 -2.33
CA GLY A 119 1.48 -8.14 -2.23
C GLY A 119 2.31 -8.54 -3.43
N GLU A 120 3.07 -9.61 -3.28
CA GLU A 120 3.93 -10.14 -4.34
C GLU A 120 3.14 -10.50 -5.59
N LYS A 121 1.93 -11.02 -5.43
CA LYS A 121 1.09 -11.39 -6.58
C LYS A 121 0.73 -10.22 -7.45
N VAL A 122 0.51 -9.06 -6.85
CA VAL A 122 0.18 -7.84 -7.59
C VAL A 122 1.38 -7.42 -8.44
N VAL A 123 2.57 -7.44 -7.86
CA VAL A 123 3.80 -7.09 -8.57
C VAL A 123 4.06 -8.06 -9.70
N LYS A 124 3.87 -9.34 -9.44
CA LYS A 124 4.06 -10.38 -10.44
C LYS A 124 3.10 -10.19 -11.61
N HIS A 125 1.86 -9.84 -11.31
CA HIS A 125 0.86 -9.59 -12.34
C HIS A 125 1.25 -8.38 -13.21
N PHE A 126 1.76 -7.33 -12.56
CA PHE A 126 2.24 -6.16 -13.30
C PHE A 126 3.38 -6.55 -14.26
N LEU A 127 4.31 -7.36 -13.80
CA LEU A 127 5.46 -7.75 -14.64
C LEU A 127 5.06 -8.53 -15.88
N LYS A 128 3.95 -9.25 -15.84
CA LYS A 128 3.43 -9.93 -17.01
C LYS A 128 2.99 -8.96 -18.10
N ASP A 129 2.60 -7.76 -17.72
CA ASP A 129 2.12 -6.76 -18.65
C ASP A 129 3.22 -5.83 -19.14
N CYS A 130 4.44 -5.96 -18.65
CA CYS A 130 5.53 -5.15 -19.12
C CYS A 130 5.99 -5.66 -20.49
N THR A 131 5.72 -4.88 -21.52
CA THR A 131 6.04 -5.27 -22.89
C THR A 131 7.53 -5.44 -23.11
N MET A 132 8.34 -4.56 -22.52
CA MET A 132 9.80 -4.66 -22.68
C MET A 132 10.34 -5.96 -22.09
N CYS A 133 9.86 -6.35 -20.92
CA CYS A 133 10.34 -7.56 -20.28
C CYS A 133 9.86 -8.82 -20.98
N ASN A 134 8.72 -8.77 -21.62
CA ASN A 134 8.11 -9.93 -22.25
C ASN A 134 8.47 -10.09 -23.74
N THR A 135 8.90 -9.03 -24.38
CA THR A 135 9.24 -9.08 -25.80
C THR A 135 10.71 -9.33 -26.06
N THR A 136 11.53 -9.11 -25.05
CA THR A 136 12.95 -9.36 -25.22
C THR A 136 13.33 -10.81 -25.01
N LEU A 137 12.45 -11.63 -24.80
CA LEU A 137 12.73 -12.86 -24.53
C LEU A 137 12.82 -13.62 -25.54
N PRO A 138 13.26 -13.99 -26.14
CA PRO A 138 13.11 -15.23 -26.40
C PRO A 138 14.10 -15.85 -25.62
N ARG A 139 13.87 -15.80 -25.21
CA ARG A 139 14.44 -16.01 -24.59
C ARG A 139 14.57 -17.02 -24.28
N VAL A 140 14.63 -17.08 -24.71
CA VAL A 140 14.72 -17.73 -24.61
C VAL A 140 15.05 -18.48 -24.11
N THR A 141 14.98 -18.37 -24.12
CA THR A 141 15.24 -18.93 -23.63
C THR A 141 15.47 -19.45 -23.01
N ALA A 142 15.43 -19.47 -22.97
CA ALA A 142 15.74 -19.89 -22.33
C ALA A 142 15.92 -20.31 -21.78
N ARG A 143 15.89 -20.47 -21.65
CA ARG A 143 16.14 -20.86 -21.00
C ARG A 143 16.33 -21.31 -20.59
N ALA A 144 16.37 -21.46 -20.86
CA ALA A 144 16.54 -21.82 -20.30
C ALA A 144 16.56 -22.07 -19.65
N GLY A 145 16.40 -22.21 -19.73
CA GLY A 145 16.44 -22.45 -19.13
C GLY A 145 16.21 -22.49 -18.92
N HIS A 146 16.12 -22.55 -18.85
CA HIS A 146 16.01 -22.60 -18.64
C HIS A 146 16.00 -22.84 -18.70
N LYS A 147 15.97 -23.10 -18.91
CA LYS A 147 16.03 -23.37 -18.94
C LYS A 147 16.09 -23.70 -18.59
#